data_4745ce82af7f69b33106feaf34623de7
#
_entry.id   4745ce82af7f69b33106feaf34623de7
#
_cell.length_a   1.000
_cell.length_b   1.000
_cell.length_c   1.000
_cell.angle_alpha   90.00
_cell.angle_beta   90.00
_cell.angle_gamma   90.00
#
_symmetry.space_group_name_H-M   'P 1'
#
loop_
_entity.id
_entity.type
_entity.pdbx_description
1 polymer ?
#
loop_
_entity_poly.entity_id
_entity_poly.type
_entity_poly.pdbx_seq_one_letter_code
_entity_poly.pdbx_strand_id
1 'polypeptide(L)'
;MKGCEHTNIVIMAGGIGSRLWPVSTPEMPKQFIDLLGVGKSLLQLTVERFRSVAGIAGMWVVTSENYVDIVRKQLPEMPADHILAEPVPRNTAPCIAYACWRIMREDPEANIVVTPSDAIVLKTELFSEIISKALEFTASSSSIVTVGIHPDRPETGYGYICSSSKEEYNIVKVNEFREKPDRETAERYLAAGNYFWNAGIFVWSVSTIVDQMRRHAPQIAGMMDKIARTFGTEEEKAALSEFFPQCDKISIDYAVMEKSDSIYVISADLGWSDLGSWTSAGSHIAEGTNGNRVVGKDVRLIDSEGCIVHAEDCKKVVVKGLKDYVVACRGGNLLVCPAADEQKIKDYAADVPSK
;
A
#
# COMPACT_ATOMS: atom_id res chain seq x y z
N MET A 1 20.60 7.20 19.26
CA MET A 1 19.45 6.31 18.99
C MET A 1 18.38 6.39 20.11
N LYS A 2 17.87 7.60 20.40
CA LYS A 2 16.77 7.81 21.38
C LYS A 2 15.36 7.83 20.72
N GLY A 3 15.24 7.51 19.44
CA GLY A 3 13.98 7.64 18.68
C GLY A 3 13.26 6.33 18.35
N CYS A 4 13.81 5.15 18.68
CA CYS A 4 13.17 3.90 18.28
C CYS A 4 12.10 3.38 19.25
N GLU A 5 12.09 3.82 20.52
CA GLU A 5 11.18 3.28 21.54
C GLU A 5 9.71 3.60 21.26
N HIS A 6 9.41 4.73 20.63
CA HIS A 6 8.04 5.18 20.31
C HIS A 6 7.70 5.05 18.82
N THR A 7 8.53 4.37 18.02
CA THR A 7 8.28 4.22 16.57
C THR A 7 7.38 3.04 16.29
N ASN A 8 6.25 3.31 15.65
CA ASN A 8 5.27 2.32 15.23
C ASN A 8 5.06 2.34 13.71
N ILE A 9 5.00 1.17 13.08
CA ILE A 9 4.75 1.01 11.65
C ILE A 9 3.38 0.37 11.47
N VAL A 10 2.46 1.06 10.81
CA VAL A 10 1.12 0.56 10.47
C VAL A 10 1.08 0.16 9.01
N ILE A 11 0.92 -1.11 8.75
CA ILE A 11 0.88 -1.70 7.40
C ILE A 11 -0.58 -1.99 7.03
N MET A 12 -1.09 -1.27 6.04
CA MET A 12 -2.45 -1.46 5.54
C MET A 12 -2.50 -2.62 4.53
N ALA A 13 -3.25 -3.68 4.84
CA ALA A 13 -3.33 -4.90 4.04
C ALA A 13 -4.78 -5.27 3.65
N GLY A 14 -5.53 -4.28 3.13
CA GLY A 14 -6.97 -4.42 2.85
C GLY A 14 -7.38 -4.43 1.36
N GLY A 15 -6.48 -4.12 0.43
CA GLY A 15 -6.78 -4.06 -1.02
C GLY A 15 -6.90 -5.45 -1.66
N ILE A 16 -7.62 -5.57 -2.80
CA ILE A 16 -7.74 -6.84 -3.55
C ILE A 16 -6.75 -6.89 -4.72
N GLY A 17 -6.55 -5.80 -5.48
CA GLY A 17 -5.67 -5.79 -6.66
C GLY A 17 -6.25 -6.50 -7.88
N SER A 18 -7.51 -6.27 -8.20
CA SER A 18 -8.31 -6.99 -9.22
C SER A 18 -7.74 -6.97 -10.65
N ARG A 19 -6.88 -6.00 -10.99
CA ARG A 19 -6.22 -5.94 -12.32
C ARG A 19 -5.19 -7.06 -12.55
N LEU A 20 -4.75 -7.72 -11.48
CA LEU A 20 -3.79 -8.83 -11.53
C LEU A 20 -4.49 -10.20 -11.52
N TRP A 21 -5.79 -10.24 -11.85
CA TRP A 21 -6.48 -11.51 -12.06
C TRP A 21 -5.77 -12.35 -13.15
N PRO A 22 -5.70 -13.68 -13.04
CA PRO A 22 -6.26 -14.55 -11.99
C PRO A 22 -5.34 -14.75 -10.79
N VAL A 23 -4.17 -14.10 -10.74
CA VAL A 23 -3.19 -14.30 -9.66
C VAL A 23 -3.67 -13.64 -8.37
N SER A 24 -4.28 -12.45 -8.48
CA SER A 24 -4.93 -11.78 -7.36
C SER A 24 -6.46 -11.96 -7.42
N THR A 25 -7.05 -12.47 -6.35
CA THR A 25 -8.48 -12.73 -6.19
C THR A 25 -8.96 -12.24 -4.81
N PRO A 26 -10.27 -12.17 -4.56
CA PRO A 26 -10.79 -11.85 -3.22
C PRO A 26 -10.32 -12.83 -2.13
N GLU A 27 -10.09 -14.10 -2.45
CA GLU A 27 -9.59 -15.11 -1.50
C GLU A 27 -8.09 -14.99 -1.25
N MET A 28 -7.34 -14.47 -2.21
CA MET A 28 -5.88 -14.29 -2.15
C MET A 28 -5.48 -12.95 -2.78
N PRO A 29 -5.63 -11.84 -2.04
CA PRO A 29 -5.26 -10.51 -2.51
C PRO A 29 -3.78 -10.34 -2.82
N LYS A 30 -3.47 -9.38 -3.69
CA LYS A 30 -2.15 -9.06 -4.23
C LYS A 30 -1.04 -9.03 -3.17
N GLN A 31 -1.28 -8.41 -2.02
CA GLN A 31 -0.28 -8.25 -0.96
C GLN A 31 0.18 -9.56 -0.33
N PHE A 32 -0.59 -10.64 -0.45
CA PHE A 32 -0.27 -11.95 0.10
C PHE A 32 0.39 -12.89 -0.90
N ILE A 33 0.73 -12.40 -2.10
CA ILE A 33 1.26 -13.20 -3.22
C ILE A 33 2.73 -12.87 -3.43
N ASP A 34 3.53 -13.88 -3.80
CA ASP A 34 4.84 -13.68 -4.41
C ASP A 34 4.68 -13.29 -5.88
N LEU A 35 4.33 -12.03 -6.09
CA LEU A 35 4.06 -11.48 -7.42
C LEU A 35 5.32 -11.40 -8.30
N LEU A 36 6.49 -11.32 -7.68
CA LEU A 36 7.77 -11.09 -8.35
C LEU A 36 8.62 -12.36 -8.49
N GLY A 37 8.18 -13.49 -7.92
CA GLY A 37 8.92 -14.75 -7.96
C GLY A 37 10.21 -14.75 -7.10
N VAL A 38 10.22 -13.97 -6.01
CA VAL A 38 11.38 -13.83 -5.11
C VAL A 38 11.28 -14.67 -3.83
N GLY A 39 10.25 -15.50 -3.71
CA GLY A 39 10.01 -16.39 -2.57
C GLY A 39 9.31 -15.72 -1.39
N LYS A 40 8.80 -14.48 -1.55
CA LYS A 40 8.16 -13.68 -0.51
C LYS A 40 6.96 -12.92 -1.05
N SER A 41 5.89 -12.84 -0.26
CA SER A 41 4.76 -11.98 -0.58
C SER A 41 5.12 -10.49 -0.44
N LEU A 42 4.31 -9.60 -1.06
CA LEU A 42 4.52 -8.16 -0.95
C LEU A 42 4.40 -7.68 0.51
N LEU A 43 3.53 -8.29 1.31
CA LEU A 43 3.43 -8.02 2.75
C LEU A 43 4.74 -8.36 3.47
N GLN A 44 5.33 -9.52 3.19
CA GLN A 44 6.62 -9.92 3.79
C GLN A 44 7.76 -8.99 3.37
N LEU A 45 7.81 -8.59 2.09
CA LEU A 45 8.79 -7.61 1.61
C LEU A 45 8.60 -6.24 2.28
N THR A 46 7.36 -5.84 2.55
CA THR A 46 7.07 -4.59 3.27
C THR A 46 7.56 -4.67 4.72
N VAL A 47 7.26 -5.74 5.45
CA VAL A 47 7.76 -5.93 6.83
C VAL A 47 9.30 -5.92 6.87
N GLU A 48 9.96 -6.61 5.95
CA GLU A 48 11.42 -6.64 5.89
C GLU A 48 12.03 -5.26 5.64
N ARG A 49 11.44 -4.47 4.77
CA ARG A 49 11.87 -3.10 4.48
C ARG A 49 11.91 -2.21 5.72
N PHE A 50 10.98 -2.41 6.64
CA PHE A 50 10.91 -1.63 7.87
C PHE A 50 11.70 -2.19 9.05
N ARG A 51 12.33 -3.37 8.94
CA ARG A 51 13.10 -3.97 10.04
C ARG A 51 14.28 -3.11 10.53
N SER A 52 14.84 -2.28 9.65
CA SER A 52 15.89 -1.33 10.02
C SER A 52 15.38 -0.06 10.73
N VAL A 53 14.07 0.23 10.59
CA VAL A 53 13.41 1.41 11.17
C VAL A 53 12.79 1.06 12.53
N ALA A 54 12.08 -0.07 12.60
CA ALA A 54 11.46 -0.56 13.84
C ALA A 54 11.56 -2.09 13.92
N GLY A 55 11.67 -2.61 15.13
CA GLY A 55 11.56 -4.06 15.37
C GLY A 55 10.13 -4.55 15.09
N ILE A 56 9.97 -5.87 14.96
CA ILE A 56 8.65 -6.48 14.69
C ILE A 56 7.60 -6.13 15.76
N ALA A 57 8.03 -5.93 17.01
CA ALA A 57 7.17 -5.50 18.11
C ALA A 57 6.60 -4.08 17.94
N GLY A 58 7.22 -3.23 17.11
CA GLY A 58 6.69 -1.93 16.74
C GLY A 58 5.89 -1.94 15.44
N MET A 59 5.57 -3.11 14.88
CA MET A 59 4.82 -3.21 13.61
C MET A 59 3.40 -3.70 13.86
N TRP A 60 2.47 -3.13 13.11
CA TRP A 60 1.04 -3.43 13.15
C TRP A 60 0.53 -3.71 11.73
N VAL A 61 -0.34 -4.68 11.58
CA VAL A 61 -1.02 -4.95 10.31
C VAL A 61 -2.52 -4.72 10.49
N VAL A 62 -3.10 -3.85 9.67
CA VAL A 62 -4.55 -3.69 9.60
C VAL A 62 -5.06 -4.41 8.36
N THR A 63 -5.99 -5.33 8.54
CA THR A 63 -6.52 -6.16 7.46
C THR A 63 -7.99 -6.53 7.69
N SER A 64 -8.67 -7.08 6.69
CA SER A 64 -10.00 -7.66 6.88
C SER A 64 -9.95 -8.88 7.80
N GLU A 65 -11.02 -9.14 8.56
CA GLU A 65 -11.19 -10.37 9.34
C GLU A 65 -10.91 -11.63 8.51
N ASN A 66 -11.26 -11.62 7.22
CA ASN A 66 -11.07 -12.75 6.31
C ASN A 66 -9.60 -13.09 6.05
N TYR A 67 -8.66 -12.17 6.29
CA TYR A 67 -7.24 -12.35 5.94
C TYR A 67 -6.33 -12.51 7.16
N VAL A 68 -6.86 -12.46 8.37
CA VAL A 68 -6.09 -12.57 9.62
C VAL A 68 -5.24 -13.84 9.65
N ASP A 69 -5.81 -14.98 9.24
CA ASP A 69 -5.09 -16.25 9.25
C ASP A 69 -3.97 -16.29 8.20
N ILE A 70 -4.14 -15.62 7.05
CA ILE A 70 -3.09 -15.48 6.04
C ILE A 70 -1.94 -14.63 6.61
N VAL A 71 -2.25 -13.51 7.27
CA VAL A 71 -1.25 -12.65 7.91
C VAL A 71 -0.47 -13.43 8.97
N ARG A 72 -1.16 -14.13 9.89
CA ARG A 72 -0.52 -14.98 10.91
C ARG A 72 0.41 -16.04 10.33
N LYS A 73 0.00 -16.66 9.22
CA LYS A 73 0.80 -17.66 8.52
C LYS A 73 2.04 -17.07 7.87
N GLN A 74 1.94 -15.86 7.30
CA GLN A 74 3.05 -15.21 6.61
C GLN A 74 4.00 -14.47 7.54
N LEU A 75 3.51 -14.00 8.70
CA LEU A 75 4.25 -13.24 9.69
C LEU A 75 4.10 -13.89 11.09
N PRO A 76 4.62 -15.11 11.28
CA PRO A 76 4.43 -15.86 12.53
C PRO A 76 5.10 -15.21 13.74
N GLU A 77 6.08 -14.32 13.53
CA GLU A 77 6.76 -13.56 14.59
C GLU A 77 6.02 -12.29 15.03
N MET A 78 4.95 -11.88 14.31
CA MET A 78 4.18 -10.69 14.68
C MET A 78 3.29 -10.98 15.90
N PRO A 79 3.25 -10.08 16.90
CA PRO A 79 2.32 -10.22 18.03
C PRO A 79 0.87 -10.34 17.54
N ALA A 80 0.10 -11.24 18.11
CA ALA A 80 -1.25 -11.53 17.65
C ALA A 80 -2.21 -10.34 17.80
N ASP A 81 -2.00 -9.51 18.80
CA ASP A 81 -2.74 -8.28 19.12
C ASP A 81 -2.34 -7.09 18.25
N HIS A 82 -1.23 -7.20 17.49
CA HIS A 82 -0.82 -6.24 16.47
C HIS A 82 -1.43 -6.54 15.08
N ILE A 83 -2.20 -7.60 14.94
CA ILE A 83 -2.98 -7.88 13.72
C ILE A 83 -4.40 -7.40 13.96
N LEU A 84 -4.70 -6.20 13.48
CA LEU A 84 -5.98 -5.53 13.66
C LEU A 84 -6.94 -5.94 12.55
N ALA A 85 -8.10 -6.50 12.94
CA ALA A 85 -9.09 -7.04 12.03
C ALA A 85 -10.24 -6.06 11.81
N GLU A 86 -10.41 -5.59 10.58
CA GLU A 86 -11.57 -4.78 10.19
C GLU A 86 -12.78 -5.68 9.92
N PRO A 87 -13.93 -5.45 10.57
CA PRO A 87 -15.15 -6.26 10.34
C PRO A 87 -15.75 -6.04 8.95
N VAL A 88 -15.58 -4.85 8.37
CA VAL A 88 -16.03 -4.48 7.02
C VAL A 88 -15.07 -3.50 6.36
N PRO A 89 -14.94 -3.48 5.03
CA PRO A 89 -14.07 -2.54 4.34
C PRO A 89 -14.64 -1.11 4.36
N ARG A 90 -13.91 -0.15 4.93
CA ARG A 90 -14.30 1.27 5.03
C ARG A 90 -13.28 2.24 4.41
N ASN A 91 -12.38 1.76 3.55
CA ASN A 91 -11.30 2.54 2.96
C ASN A 91 -10.23 2.96 4.00
N THR A 92 -9.25 3.77 3.63
CA THR A 92 -8.03 3.98 4.40
C THR A 92 -8.20 4.88 5.64
N ALA A 93 -9.16 5.82 5.69
CA ALA A 93 -9.29 6.69 6.86
C ALA A 93 -9.75 5.92 8.12
N PRO A 94 -10.82 5.08 8.11
CA PRO A 94 -11.15 4.26 9.27
C PRO A 94 -10.10 3.20 9.61
N CYS A 95 -9.44 2.62 8.61
CA CYS A 95 -8.32 1.68 8.77
C CYS A 95 -7.19 2.31 9.61
N ILE A 96 -6.72 3.48 9.20
CA ILE A 96 -5.66 4.24 9.88
C ILE A 96 -6.13 4.70 11.26
N ALA A 97 -7.36 5.19 11.37
CA ALA A 97 -7.92 5.63 12.65
C ALA A 97 -7.94 4.49 13.67
N TYR A 98 -8.37 3.29 13.28
CA TYR A 98 -8.39 2.13 14.17
C TYR A 98 -6.99 1.82 14.74
N ALA A 99 -5.98 1.76 13.88
CA ALA A 99 -4.60 1.55 14.33
C ALA A 99 -4.09 2.68 15.22
N CYS A 100 -4.32 3.95 14.85
CA CYS A 100 -3.85 5.10 15.61
C CYS A 100 -4.49 5.19 17.00
N TRP A 101 -5.81 4.92 17.14
CA TRP A 101 -6.47 4.89 18.45
C TRP A 101 -5.98 3.72 19.32
N ARG A 102 -5.69 2.56 18.70
CA ARG A 102 -5.13 1.41 19.41
C ARG A 102 -3.74 1.73 19.93
N ILE A 103 -2.85 2.24 19.07
CA ILE A 103 -1.48 2.61 19.43
C ILE A 103 -1.48 3.73 20.48
N MET A 104 -2.32 4.77 20.33
CA MET A 104 -2.42 5.88 21.29
C MET A 104 -2.75 5.41 22.71
N ARG A 105 -3.55 4.34 22.84
CA ARG A 105 -3.88 3.77 24.15
C ARG A 105 -2.67 3.12 24.81
N GLU A 106 -1.79 2.51 24.03
CA GLU A 106 -0.60 1.79 24.52
C GLU A 106 0.59 2.73 24.68
N ASP A 107 0.77 3.65 23.73
CA ASP A 107 1.85 4.63 23.69
C ASP A 107 1.33 6.00 23.20
N PRO A 108 0.98 6.90 24.13
CA PRO A 108 0.53 8.25 23.77
C PRO A 108 1.61 9.13 23.10
N GLU A 109 2.87 8.76 23.19
CA GLU A 109 4.00 9.46 22.58
C GLU A 109 4.42 8.83 21.24
N ALA A 110 3.67 7.83 20.76
CA ALA A 110 3.98 7.11 19.53
C ALA A 110 4.15 8.05 18.32
N ASN A 111 5.21 7.77 17.55
CA ASN A 111 5.42 8.32 16.22
C ASN A 111 5.18 7.22 15.20
N ILE A 112 4.29 7.45 14.25
CA ILE A 112 3.69 6.40 13.42
C ILE A 112 4.06 6.61 11.96
N VAL A 113 4.52 5.54 11.31
CA VAL A 113 4.59 5.43 9.84
C VAL A 113 3.42 4.58 9.37
N VAL A 114 2.60 5.10 8.49
CA VAL A 114 1.56 4.33 7.78
C VAL A 114 2.04 4.01 6.37
N THR A 115 1.87 2.78 5.92
CA THR A 115 2.30 2.33 4.59
C THR A 115 1.32 1.31 4.00
N PRO A 116 1.11 1.31 2.66
CA PRO A 116 0.46 0.19 2.00
C PRO A 116 1.36 -1.06 2.02
N SER A 117 0.75 -2.24 1.98
CA SER A 117 1.45 -3.54 1.98
C SER A 117 1.79 -4.08 0.61
N ASP A 118 1.42 -3.37 -0.46
CA ASP A 118 1.32 -3.93 -1.81
C ASP A 118 2.17 -3.19 -2.86
N ALA A 119 3.06 -2.30 -2.40
CA ALA A 119 4.03 -1.57 -3.21
C ALA A 119 5.46 -2.08 -2.99
N ILE A 120 6.28 -1.97 -4.03
CA ILE A 120 7.72 -2.27 -3.94
C ILE A 120 8.54 -0.98 -3.82
N VAL A 121 9.68 -1.11 -3.15
CA VAL A 121 10.75 -0.11 -3.07
C VAL A 121 12.07 -0.84 -3.28
N LEU A 122 12.85 -0.42 -4.27
CA LEU A 122 14.10 -1.08 -4.63
C LEU A 122 15.29 -0.57 -3.82
N LYS A 123 15.31 0.73 -3.49
CA LYS A 123 16.42 1.38 -2.76
C LYS A 123 16.12 1.41 -1.26
N THR A 124 16.20 0.25 -0.60
CA THR A 124 15.75 0.05 0.78
C THR A 124 16.57 0.82 1.81
N GLU A 125 17.87 1.01 1.61
CA GLU A 125 18.74 1.80 2.50
C GLU A 125 18.34 3.28 2.46
N LEU A 126 18.22 3.86 1.26
CA LEU A 126 17.75 5.23 1.08
C LEU A 126 16.35 5.42 1.66
N PHE A 127 15.46 4.43 1.46
CA PHE A 127 14.13 4.44 2.05
C PHE A 127 14.20 4.57 3.59
N SER A 128 15.05 3.78 4.24
CA SER A 128 15.22 3.83 5.70
C SER A 128 15.73 5.21 6.17
N GLU A 129 16.63 5.83 5.43
CA GLU A 129 17.12 7.19 5.71
C GLU A 129 16.01 8.24 5.60
N ILE A 130 15.19 8.16 4.53
CA ILE A 130 14.07 9.08 4.30
C ILE A 130 13.02 8.94 5.41
N ILE A 131 12.66 7.72 5.78
CA ILE A 131 11.70 7.46 6.86
C ILE A 131 12.24 7.94 8.21
N SER A 132 13.53 7.71 8.49
CA SER A 132 14.15 8.19 9.73
C SER A 132 14.12 9.72 9.84
N LYS A 133 14.43 10.44 8.76
CA LYS A 133 14.30 11.92 8.71
C LYS A 133 12.88 12.40 8.94
N ALA A 134 11.89 11.71 8.33
CA ALA A 134 10.48 12.04 8.51
C ALA A 134 10.04 11.81 9.96
N LEU A 135 10.48 10.71 10.59
CA LEU A 135 10.22 10.41 12.01
C LEU A 135 10.85 11.47 12.94
N GLU A 136 12.09 11.87 12.71
CA GLU A 136 12.75 12.92 13.50
C GLU A 136 11.98 14.25 13.42
N PHE A 137 11.51 14.64 12.24
CA PHE A 137 10.75 15.85 12.02
C PHE A 137 9.39 15.81 12.72
N THR A 138 8.66 14.71 12.60
CA THR A 138 7.31 14.58 13.19
C THR A 138 7.31 14.35 14.69
N ALA A 139 8.39 13.81 15.25
CA ALA A 139 8.56 13.67 16.71
C ALA A 139 8.61 15.01 17.45
N SER A 140 9.00 16.09 16.77
CA SER A 140 9.16 17.42 17.36
C SER A 140 8.17 18.46 16.79
N SER A 141 7.21 18.04 15.96
CA SER A 141 6.26 18.97 15.31
C SER A 141 4.87 18.36 15.20
N SER A 142 3.83 19.22 15.16
CA SER A 142 2.46 18.81 14.87
C SER A 142 2.21 18.74 13.36
N SER A 143 3.10 18.05 12.63
CA SER A 143 3.09 17.98 11.17
C SER A 143 2.89 16.57 10.67
N ILE A 144 2.39 16.45 9.45
CA ILE A 144 2.30 15.23 8.68
C ILE A 144 3.38 15.28 7.61
N VAL A 145 4.17 14.22 7.46
CA VAL A 145 5.10 14.06 6.34
C VAL A 145 4.60 12.95 5.44
N THR A 146 4.58 13.18 4.13
CA THR A 146 4.32 12.16 3.13
C THR A 146 5.53 11.95 2.23
N VAL A 147 5.67 10.74 1.66
CA VAL A 147 6.73 10.42 0.72
C VAL A 147 6.27 10.72 -0.70
N GLY A 148 7.02 11.56 -1.38
CA GLY A 148 6.79 11.96 -2.77
C GLY A 148 7.69 11.22 -3.75
N ILE A 149 7.12 10.74 -4.86
CA ILE A 149 7.81 10.06 -5.95
C ILE A 149 7.79 10.96 -7.19
N HIS A 150 8.90 11.08 -7.89
CA HIS A 150 8.95 11.85 -9.13
C HIS A 150 8.09 11.20 -10.23
N PRO A 151 7.12 11.92 -10.80
CA PRO A 151 6.30 11.38 -11.86
C PRO A 151 7.09 11.29 -13.17
N ASP A 152 6.97 10.16 -13.85
CA ASP A 152 7.54 9.90 -15.18
C ASP A 152 6.47 9.87 -16.29
N ARG A 153 5.20 9.89 -15.91
CA ARG A 153 4.02 9.86 -16.80
C ARG A 153 2.81 10.51 -16.13
N PRO A 154 1.77 10.89 -16.90
CA PRO A 154 0.55 11.48 -16.34
C PRO A 154 -0.39 10.38 -15.82
N GLU A 155 -0.06 9.78 -14.67
CA GLU A 155 -0.85 8.73 -14.03
C GLU A 155 -2.10 9.31 -13.35
N THR A 156 -3.27 8.78 -13.64
CA THR A 156 -4.55 9.22 -13.07
C THR A 156 -5.00 8.37 -11.88
N GLY A 157 -4.30 7.30 -11.60
CA GLY A 157 -4.57 6.39 -10.49
C GLY A 157 -3.94 6.82 -9.17
N TYR A 158 -3.07 7.84 -9.17
CA TYR A 158 -2.32 8.30 -8.00
C TYR A 158 -2.73 9.70 -7.54
N GLY A 159 -2.49 9.98 -6.27
CA GLY A 159 -2.51 11.33 -5.74
C GLY A 159 -1.28 12.12 -6.19
N TYR A 160 -1.43 13.43 -6.33
CA TYR A 160 -0.36 14.38 -6.66
C TYR A 160 -0.16 15.38 -5.54
N ILE A 161 1.11 15.70 -5.27
CA ILE A 161 1.56 16.60 -4.21
C ILE A 161 2.34 17.74 -4.84
N CYS A 162 1.83 18.97 -4.75
CA CYS A 162 2.55 20.15 -5.17
C CYS A 162 3.45 20.67 -4.04
N SER A 163 4.72 20.89 -4.33
CA SER A 163 5.68 21.48 -3.39
C SER A 163 6.28 22.76 -3.95
N SER A 164 6.69 23.67 -3.07
CA SER A 164 7.42 24.90 -3.42
C SER A 164 8.87 24.65 -3.82
N SER A 165 9.46 23.51 -3.46
CA SER A 165 10.82 23.11 -3.79
C SER A 165 10.84 21.74 -4.49
N LYS A 166 11.80 21.58 -5.41
CA LYS A 166 12.09 20.31 -6.10
C LYS A 166 13.28 19.58 -5.47
N GLU A 167 13.83 20.10 -4.38
CA GLU A 167 14.99 19.51 -3.73
C GLU A 167 14.64 18.16 -3.11
N GLU A 168 15.34 17.14 -3.57
CA GLU A 168 15.24 15.80 -3.00
C GLU A 168 15.80 15.75 -1.58
N TYR A 169 15.34 14.79 -0.80
CA TYR A 169 15.80 14.52 0.56
C TYR A 169 15.51 15.61 1.60
N ASN A 170 14.87 16.73 1.20
CA ASN A 170 14.44 17.77 2.12
C ASN A 170 12.95 17.64 2.43
N ILE A 171 12.59 17.96 3.68
CA ILE A 171 11.19 18.04 4.09
C ILE A 171 10.69 19.43 3.79
N VAL A 172 9.77 19.55 2.83
CA VAL A 172 9.24 20.83 2.36
C VAL A 172 7.73 20.90 2.50
N LYS A 173 7.21 22.10 2.71
CA LYS A 173 5.77 22.34 2.86
C LYS A 173 5.03 21.96 1.58
N VAL A 174 3.90 21.29 1.73
CA VAL A 174 2.97 20.99 0.63
C VAL A 174 2.08 22.20 0.40
N ASN A 175 1.97 22.63 -0.85
CA ASN A 175 1.11 23.73 -1.28
C ASN A 175 -0.29 23.22 -1.68
N GLU A 176 -0.35 22.03 -2.28
CA GLU A 176 -1.58 21.39 -2.74
C GLU A 176 -1.42 19.89 -2.68
N PHE A 177 -2.46 19.19 -2.24
CA PHE A 177 -2.61 17.76 -2.32
C PHE A 177 -3.87 17.46 -3.14
N ARG A 178 -3.74 16.63 -4.19
CA ARG A 178 -4.86 16.30 -5.09
C ARG A 178 -4.90 14.81 -5.38
N GLU A 179 -5.95 14.16 -4.95
CA GLU A 179 -6.14 12.72 -5.17
C GLU A 179 -6.76 12.46 -6.54
N LYS A 180 -6.11 11.59 -7.33
CA LYS A 180 -6.60 11.05 -8.61
C LYS A 180 -7.17 12.10 -9.58
N PRO A 181 -6.35 13.02 -10.09
CA PRO A 181 -6.80 14.03 -11.03
C PRO A 181 -7.23 13.40 -12.37
N ASP A 182 -7.97 14.14 -13.17
CA ASP A 182 -8.23 13.76 -14.56
C ASP A 182 -6.94 13.82 -15.42
N ARG A 183 -7.01 13.27 -16.63
CA ARG A 183 -5.85 13.13 -17.53
C ARG A 183 -5.24 14.48 -17.88
N GLU A 184 -6.05 15.48 -18.21
CA GLU A 184 -5.60 16.83 -18.58
C GLU A 184 -4.85 17.48 -17.41
N THR A 185 -5.39 17.36 -16.22
CA THR A 185 -4.76 17.87 -14.99
C THR A 185 -3.44 17.15 -14.68
N ALA A 186 -3.39 15.82 -14.83
CA ALA A 186 -2.17 15.04 -14.64
C ALA A 186 -1.05 15.43 -15.63
N GLU A 187 -1.41 15.70 -16.90
CA GLU A 187 -0.48 16.19 -17.94
C GLU A 187 0.07 17.57 -17.59
N ARG A 188 -0.76 18.48 -17.08
CA ARG A 188 -0.32 19.81 -16.59
C ARG A 188 0.62 19.69 -15.40
N TYR A 189 0.34 18.79 -14.46
CA TYR A 189 1.19 18.56 -13.28
C TYR A 189 2.56 18.01 -13.67
N LEU A 190 2.59 17.06 -14.60
CA LEU A 190 3.85 16.52 -15.12
C LEU A 190 4.68 17.62 -15.82
N ALA A 191 4.05 18.46 -16.65
CA ALA A 191 4.73 19.55 -17.36
C ALA A 191 5.24 20.64 -16.39
N ALA A 192 4.54 20.93 -15.30
CA ALA A 192 4.96 21.90 -14.29
C ALA A 192 6.22 21.45 -13.54
N GLY A 193 6.41 20.15 -13.36
CA GLY A 193 7.60 19.52 -12.82
C GLY A 193 7.88 19.83 -11.33
N ASN A 194 6.89 20.33 -10.58
CA ASN A 194 6.93 20.56 -9.13
C ASN A 194 5.87 19.75 -8.39
N TYR A 195 5.31 18.74 -9.07
CA TYR A 195 4.40 17.77 -8.50
C TYR A 195 5.10 16.43 -8.31
N PHE A 196 4.74 15.73 -7.25
CA PHE A 196 5.18 14.38 -6.93
C PHE A 196 3.97 13.47 -6.84
N TRP A 197 4.12 12.19 -7.15
CA TRP A 197 3.11 11.20 -6.81
C TRP A 197 3.13 10.93 -5.30
N ASN A 198 1.94 10.79 -4.72
CA ASN A 198 1.79 10.31 -3.35
C ASN A 198 2.07 8.79 -3.28
N ALA A 199 3.12 8.41 -2.56
CA ALA A 199 3.43 7.00 -2.35
C ALA A 199 2.45 6.29 -1.38
N GLY A 200 1.53 7.02 -0.77
CA GLY A 200 0.63 6.49 0.26
C GLY A 200 1.35 6.17 1.59
N ILE A 201 2.55 6.69 1.78
CA ILE A 201 3.34 6.54 2.99
C ILE A 201 3.29 7.83 3.76
N PHE A 202 2.81 7.78 5.00
CA PHE A 202 2.62 8.94 5.86
C PHE A 202 3.32 8.75 7.19
N VAL A 203 3.87 9.84 7.73
CA VAL A 203 4.54 9.88 9.02
C VAL A 203 3.98 11.01 9.86
N TRP A 204 3.64 10.73 11.12
CA TRP A 204 3.08 11.69 12.08
C TRP A 204 3.20 11.20 13.51
N SER A 205 3.12 12.08 14.49
CA SER A 205 2.86 11.68 15.88
C SER A 205 1.40 11.22 16.04
N VAL A 206 1.15 10.27 16.92
CA VAL A 206 -0.22 9.76 17.18
C VAL A 206 -1.16 10.89 17.60
N SER A 207 -0.68 11.85 18.40
CA SER A 207 -1.45 13.02 18.81
C SER A 207 -1.84 13.90 17.61
N THR A 208 -0.89 14.12 16.68
CA THR A 208 -1.14 14.93 15.47
C THR A 208 -2.26 14.31 14.64
N ILE A 209 -2.19 13.04 14.30
CA ILE A 209 -3.19 12.41 13.42
C ILE A 209 -4.57 12.34 14.10
N VAL A 210 -4.62 12.06 15.39
CA VAL A 210 -5.89 12.04 16.15
C VAL A 210 -6.54 13.44 16.14
N ASP A 211 -5.77 14.50 16.33
CA ASP A 211 -6.29 15.86 16.26
C ASP A 211 -6.75 16.25 14.83
N GLN A 212 -6.01 15.86 13.81
CA GLN A 212 -6.41 16.04 12.41
C GLN A 212 -7.68 15.27 12.07
N MET A 213 -7.82 14.02 12.52
CA MET A 213 -9.04 13.23 12.36
C MET A 213 -10.23 13.87 13.07
N ARG A 214 -10.06 14.36 14.31
CA ARG A 214 -11.15 15.05 15.05
C ARG A 214 -11.59 16.33 14.34
N ARG A 215 -10.66 17.04 13.70
CA ARG A 215 -10.94 18.28 12.97
C ARG A 215 -11.61 18.04 11.62
N HIS A 216 -11.11 17.09 10.83
CA HIS A 216 -11.48 16.93 9.42
C HIS A 216 -12.39 15.72 9.13
N ALA A 217 -12.42 14.74 10.03
CA ALA A 217 -13.23 13.53 9.96
C ALA A 217 -13.89 13.20 11.32
N PRO A 218 -14.68 14.16 11.92
CA PRO A 218 -15.21 14.03 13.29
C PRO A 218 -16.13 12.81 13.47
N GLN A 219 -16.80 12.36 12.43
CA GLN A 219 -17.65 11.19 12.45
C GLN A 219 -16.81 9.93 12.69
N ILE A 220 -15.71 9.75 11.96
CA ILE A 220 -14.79 8.61 12.15
C ILE A 220 -14.16 8.68 13.55
N ALA A 221 -13.63 9.85 13.96
CA ALA A 221 -13.06 10.04 15.28
C ALA A 221 -14.03 9.69 16.42
N GLY A 222 -15.31 10.13 16.30
CA GLY A 222 -16.35 9.82 17.28
C GLY A 222 -16.67 8.32 17.38
N MET A 223 -16.62 7.57 16.28
CA MET A 223 -16.77 6.11 16.32
C MET A 223 -15.54 5.45 16.96
N MET A 224 -14.33 5.89 16.62
CA MET A 224 -13.11 5.38 17.24
C MET A 224 -13.04 5.66 18.72
N ASP A 225 -13.49 6.84 19.19
CA ASP A 225 -13.57 7.15 20.63
C ASP A 225 -14.51 6.20 21.40
N LYS A 226 -15.58 5.70 20.75
CA LYS A 226 -16.47 4.69 21.35
C LYS A 226 -15.78 3.31 21.41
N ILE A 227 -15.18 2.89 20.31
CA ILE A 227 -14.47 1.60 20.22
C ILE A 227 -13.29 1.58 21.19
N ALA A 228 -12.50 2.65 21.28
CA ALA A 228 -11.30 2.71 22.10
C ALA A 228 -11.55 2.51 23.61
N ARG A 229 -12.77 2.77 24.09
CA ARG A 229 -13.15 2.51 25.50
C ARG A 229 -13.16 1.02 25.83
N THR A 230 -13.30 0.18 24.83
CA THR A 230 -13.41 -1.28 24.97
C THR A 230 -12.12 -2.03 24.62
N PHE A 231 -11.08 -1.35 24.15
CA PHE A 231 -9.83 -2.00 23.79
C PHE A 231 -9.25 -2.82 24.94
N GLY A 232 -8.84 -4.07 24.67
CA GLY A 232 -8.31 -5.00 25.65
C GLY A 232 -9.37 -5.58 26.61
N THR A 233 -10.66 -5.41 26.34
CA THR A 233 -11.76 -6.04 27.10
C THR A 233 -12.51 -7.05 26.24
N GLU A 234 -13.36 -7.88 26.84
CA GLU A 234 -14.23 -8.82 26.11
C GLU A 234 -15.25 -8.13 25.20
N GLU A 235 -15.54 -6.85 25.44
CA GLU A 235 -16.50 -6.04 24.67
C GLU A 235 -15.89 -5.50 23.36
N GLU A 236 -14.58 -5.55 23.17
CA GLU A 236 -13.88 -4.94 22.01
C GLU A 236 -14.45 -5.44 20.68
N LYS A 237 -14.63 -6.76 20.53
CA LYS A 237 -15.16 -7.34 19.29
C LYS A 237 -16.61 -6.90 19.02
N ALA A 238 -17.44 -6.80 20.05
CA ALA A 238 -18.81 -6.32 19.90
C ALA A 238 -18.85 -4.85 19.49
N ALA A 239 -18.05 -4.00 20.15
CA ALA A 239 -17.94 -2.58 19.82
C ALA A 239 -17.41 -2.33 18.40
N LEU A 240 -16.38 -3.08 17.96
CA LEU A 240 -15.90 -3.04 16.58
C LEU A 240 -17.00 -3.41 15.59
N SER A 241 -17.72 -4.50 15.83
CA SER A 241 -18.81 -4.96 14.95
C SER A 241 -19.98 -3.98 14.89
N GLU A 242 -20.24 -3.22 15.95
CA GLU A 242 -21.31 -2.24 16.02
C GLU A 242 -20.91 -0.89 15.41
N PHE A 243 -19.76 -0.31 15.81
CA PHE A 243 -19.44 1.08 15.50
C PHE A 243 -18.58 1.23 14.24
N PHE A 244 -17.67 0.30 13.93
CA PHE A 244 -16.80 0.41 12.76
C PHE A 244 -17.57 0.46 11.43
N PRO A 245 -18.64 -0.33 11.21
CA PRO A 245 -19.48 -0.22 10.02
C PRO A 245 -20.18 1.13 9.83
N GLN A 246 -20.30 1.92 10.89
CA GLN A 246 -20.91 3.23 10.85
C GLN A 246 -19.93 4.34 10.41
N CYS A 247 -18.62 4.06 10.37
CA CYS A 247 -17.64 5.01 9.87
C CYS A 247 -17.89 5.37 8.40
N ASP A 248 -17.65 6.61 8.03
CA ASP A 248 -17.66 7.06 6.63
C ASP A 248 -16.68 6.23 5.81
N LYS A 249 -17.11 5.77 4.62
CA LYS A 249 -16.26 5.03 3.69
C LYS A 249 -15.47 6.00 2.83
N ILE A 250 -14.34 6.46 3.35
CA ILE A 250 -13.50 7.49 2.72
C ILE A 250 -12.01 7.19 2.90
N SER A 251 -11.18 7.58 1.93
CA SER A 251 -9.72 7.49 2.08
C SER A 251 -9.18 8.59 2.98
N ILE A 252 -8.00 8.36 3.58
CA ILE A 252 -7.27 9.35 4.38
C ILE A 252 -6.94 10.59 3.55
N ASP A 253 -6.71 10.40 2.25
CA ASP A 253 -6.40 11.46 1.31
C ASP A 253 -7.52 12.50 1.26
N TYR A 254 -8.76 12.07 1.03
CA TYR A 254 -9.94 12.94 1.04
C TYR A 254 -10.39 13.38 2.43
N ALA A 255 -10.21 12.51 3.44
CA ALA A 255 -10.69 12.81 4.79
C ALA A 255 -9.83 13.87 5.47
N VAL A 256 -8.51 13.81 5.29
CA VAL A 256 -7.53 14.62 6.02
C VAL A 256 -6.56 15.32 5.09
N MET A 257 -5.90 14.60 4.14
CA MET A 257 -4.74 15.14 3.42
C MET A 257 -5.10 16.33 2.51
N GLU A 258 -6.23 16.33 1.81
CA GLU A 258 -6.67 17.46 1.01
C GLU A 258 -7.13 18.69 1.82
N LYS A 259 -7.36 18.51 3.14
CA LYS A 259 -7.93 19.55 4.01
C LYS A 259 -6.94 20.14 5.01
N SER A 260 -5.87 19.39 5.31
CA SER A 260 -4.89 19.79 6.31
C SER A 260 -3.89 20.78 5.74
N ASP A 261 -3.59 21.81 6.51
CA ASP A 261 -2.56 22.80 6.22
C ASP A 261 -1.18 22.46 6.84
N SER A 262 -1.09 21.29 7.50
CA SER A 262 0.11 20.86 8.23
C SER A 262 0.87 19.73 7.52
N ILE A 263 0.79 19.65 6.17
CA ILE A 263 1.42 18.61 5.37
C ILE A 263 2.75 19.08 4.80
N TYR A 264 3.72 18.17 4.87
CA TYR A 264 5.04 18.29 4.28
C TYR A 264 5.31 17.07 3.40
N VAL A 265 6.18 17.21 2.42
CA VAL A 265 6.64 16.12 1.56
C VAL A 265 8.16 15.98 1.66
N ILE A 266 8.62 14.75 1.67
CA ILE A 266 10.02 14.40 1.40
C ILE A 266 10.05 13.56 0.14
N SER A 267 10.80 14.01 -0.88
CA SER A 267 10.87 13.32 -2.16
C SER A 267 12.20 12.62 -2.33
N ALA A 268 12.17 11.45 -2.97
CA ALA A 268 13.35 10.68 -3.33
C ALA A 268 13.06 9.71 -4.48
N ASP A 269 14.09 9.40 -5.27
CA ASP A 269 14.04 8.28 -6.19
C ASP A 269 14.29 6.96 -5.44
N LEU A 270 13.23 6.30 -5.04
CA LEU A 270 13.25 5.06 -4.26
C LEU A 270 13.15 3.78 -5.11
N GLY A 271 12.99 3.90 -6.42
CA GLY A 271 12.60 2.78 -7.26
C GLY A 271 11.23 2.23 -6.82
N TRP A 272 10.30 3.14 -6.48
CA TRP A 272 8.97 2.79 -6.01
C TRP A 272 8.02 2.44 -7.15
N SER A 273 7.18 1.42 -6.91
CA SER A 273 6.04 1.08 -7.78
C SER A 273 4.90 0.51 -6.95
N ASP A 274 3.67 0.87 -7.33
CA ASP A 274 2.45 0.30 -6.73
C ASP A 274 2.12 -1.10 -7.26
N LEU A 275 2.84 -1.59 -8.28
CA LEU A 275 2.56 -2.87 -8.95
C LEU A 275 1.08 -3.02 -9.34
N GLY A 276 0.45 -1.94 -9.82
CA GLY A 276 -0.99 -1.86 -10.03
C GLY A 276 -1.49 -2.54 -11.30
N SER A 277 -0.60 -2.99 -12.18
CA SER A 277 -0.89 -3.69 -13.43
C SER A 277 0.15 -4.74 -13.75
N TRP A 278 -0.13 -5.63 -14.72
CA TRP A 278 0.82 -6.65 -15.17
C TRP A 278 2.08 -6.04 -15.77
N THR A 279 1.97 -4.97 -16.56
CA THR A 279 3.13 -4.26 -17.12
C THR A 279 3.98 -3.66 -16.01
N SER A 280 3.36 -3.01 -15.02
CA SER A 280 4.05 -2.45 -13.86
C SER A 280 4.73 -3.54 -13.03
N ALA A 281 4.04 -4.65 -12.73
CA ALA A 281 4.63 -5.79 -12.03
C ALA A 281 5.76 -6.44 -12.84
N GLY A 282 5.54 -6.63 -14.14
CA GLY A 282 6.51 -7.21 -15.08
C GLY A 282 7.83 -6.45 -15.11
N SER A 283 7.82 -5.11 -15.04
CA SER A 283 9.05 -4.31 -15.05
C SER A 283 10.00 -4.61 -13.87
N HIS A 284 9.50 -5.25 -12.81
CA HIS A 284 10.25 -5.66 -11.62
C HIS A 284 10.58 -7.16 -11.59
N ILE A 285 10.14 -7.94 -12.57
CA ILE A 285 10.53 -9.34 -12.76
C ILE A 285 11.78 -9.37 -13.65
N ALA A 286 12.73 -10.24 -13.32
CA ALA A 286 13.96 -10.40 -14.08
C ALA A 286 13.66 -10.65 -15.57
N GLU A 287 14.32 -9.88 -16.43
CA GLU A 287 14.18 -10.01 -17.87
C GLU A 287 14.94 -11.23 -18.37
N GLY A 288 14.24 -12.10 -19.08
CA GLY A 288 14.80 -13.25 -19.78
C GLY A 288 15.04 -12.98 -21.27
N THR A 289 15.17 -14.04 -22.04
CA THR A 289 15.41 -13.95 -23.50
C THR A 289 14.26 -13.23 -24.21
N ASN A 290 14.57 -12.35 -25.17
CA ASN A 290 13.62 -11.61 -25.99
C ASN A 290 12.66 -10.70 -25.17
N GLY A 291 13.11 -10.11 -24.07
CA GLY A 291 12.28 -9.24 -23.25
C GLY A 291 11.15 -9.94 -22.48
N ASN A 292 11.14 -11.28 -22.46
CA ASN A 292 10.15 -12.05 -21.73
C ASN A 292 10.44 -12.02 -20.21
N ARG A 293 9.40 -12.01 -19.39
CA ARG A 293 9.48 -12.02 -17.93
C ARG A 293 8.66 -13.18 -17.38
N VAL A 294 9.26 -14.00 -16.54
CA VAL A 294 8.66 -15.27 -16.15
C VAL A 294 8.72 -15.48 -14.64
N VAL A 295 7.57 -15.77 -14.05
CA VAL A 295 7.42 -16.33 -12.71
C VAL A 295 6.78 -17.73 -12.85
N GLY A 296 7.52 -18.78 -12.54
CA GLY A 296 7.09 -20.17 -12.67
C GLY A 296 8.27 -21.13 -12.78
N LYS A 297 8.06 -22.42 -12.45
CA LYS A 297 9.14 -23.41 -12.34
C LYS A 297 9.55 -24.07 -13.66
N ASP A 298 8.60 -24.39 -14.53
CA ASP A 298 8.86 -25.06 -15.84
C ASP A 298 8.08 -24.33 -16.93
N VAL A 299 8.58 -23.14 -17.32
CA VAL A 299 7.99 -22.31 -18.37
C VAL A 299 8.94 -22.26 -19.58
N ARG A 300 8.43 -22.63 -20.74
CA ARG A 300 9.14 -22.58 -22.03
C ARG A 300 8.46 -21.59 -22.96
N LEU A 301 9.21 -20.60 -23.41
CA LEU A 301 8.79 -19.67 -24.45
C LEU A 301 9.50 -20.02 -25.76
N ILE A 302 8.73 -20.20 -26.83
CA ILE A 302 9.21 -20.56 -28.17
C ILE A 302 8.70 -19.49 -29.14
N ASP A 303 9.58 -18.82 -29.86
CA ASP A 303 9.23 -17.76 -30.82
C ASP A 303 8.30 -16.70 -30.17
N SER A 304 8.53 -16.35 -28.89
CA SER A 304 7.73 -15.40 -28.12
C SER A 304 8.61 -14.25 -27.63
N GLU A 305 8.04 -13.03 -27.59
CA GLU A 305 8.75 -11.78 -27.31
C GLU A 305 7.89 -10.87 -26.43
N GLY A 306 8.50 -10.16 -25.44
CA GLY A 306 7.85 -9.16 -24.61
C GLY A 306 6.72 -9.69 -23.72
N CYS A 307 6.63 -11.00 -23.51
CA CYS A 307 5.56 -11.61 -22.75
C CYS A 307 5.83 -11.59 -21.23
N ILE A 308 4.77 -11.41 -20.46
CA ILE A 308 4.78 -11.57 -19.00
C ILE A 308 4.05 -12.89 -18.70
N VAL A 309 4.75 -13.87 -18.13
CA VAL A 309 4.19 -15.17 -17.78
C VAL A 309 4.26 -15.36 -16.27
N HIS A 310 3.12 -15.53 -15.61
CA HIS A 310 3.02 -15.81 -14.18
C HIS A 310 2.23 -17.11 -13.96
N ALA A 311 2.93 -18.20 -13.63
CA ALA A 311 2.36 -19.55 -13.66
C ALA A 311 2.96 -20.47 -12.57
N GLU A 312 3.02 -19.99 -11.32
CA GLU A 312 3.59 -20.75 -10.19
C GLU A 312 2.83 -22.06 -9.90
N ASP A 313 1.51 -22.05 -10.06
CA ASP A 313 0.65 -23.22 -9.79
C ASP A 313 0.67 -24.25 -10.92
N CYS A 314 1.25 -23.92 -12.07
CA CYS A 314 1.31 -24.81 -13.21
C CYS A 314 2.53 -25.73 -13.13
N LYS A 315 2.35 -27.04 -13.35
CA LYS A 315 3.46 -27.99 -13.40
C LYS A 315 4.38 -27.71 -14.59
N LYS A 316 3.80 -27.33 -15.72
CA LYS A 316 4.52 -27.02 -16.96
C LYS A 316 3.70 -26.07 -17.82
N VAL A 317 4.36 -25.07 -18.39
CA VAL A 317 3.77 -24.09 -19.31
C VAL A 317 4.61 -24.00 -20.58
N VAL A 318 3.97 -24.07 -21.74
CA VAL A 318 4.62 -23.83 -23.03
C VAL A 318 3.84 -22.72 -23.73
N VAL A 319 4.53 -21.62 -24.04
CA VAL A 319 3.98 -20.50 -24.80
C VAL A 319 4.74 -20.40 -26.12
N LYS A 320 4.04 -20.39 -27.24
CA LYS A 320 4.65 -20.30 -28.58
C LYS A 320 4.00 -19.20 -29.42
N GLY A 321 4.84 -18.36 -30.01
CA GLY A 321 4.42 -17.40 -31.04
C GLY A 321 3.62 -16.20 -30.51
N LEU A 322 3.70 -15.88 -29.21
CA LEU A 322 3.06 -14.70 -28.62
C LEU A 322 4.04 -13.53 -28.55
N LYS A 323 3.50 -12.33 -28.80
CA LYS A 323 4.24 -11.07 -28.67
C LYS A 323 3.43 -10.07 -27.83
N ASP A 324 4.07 -9.52 -26.77
CA ASP A 324 3.49 -8.52 -25.87
C ASP A 324 2.18 -9.00 -25.21
N TYR A 325 2.18 -10.24 -24.68
CA TYR A 325 1.04 -10.84 -23.99
C TYR A 325 1.30 -11.05 -22.51
N VAL A 326 0.22 -10.97 -21.75
CA VAL A 326 0.14 -11.49 -20.38
C VAL A 326 -0.43 -12.91 -20.43
N VAL A 327 0.27 -13.85 -19.82
CA VAL A 327 -0.17 -15.23 -19.59
C VAL A 327 -0.09 -15.48 -18.10
N ALA A 328 -1.23 -15.58 -17.43
CA ALA A 328 -1.27 -15.74 -15.98
C ALA A 328 -2.17 -16.93 -15.59
N CYS A 329 -1.70 -17.78 -14.69
CA CYS A 329 -2.44 -18.95 -14.25
C CYS A 329 -2.37 -19.08 -12.74
N ARG A 330 -3.53 -19.22 -12.09
CA ARG A 330 -3.66 -19.53 -10.67
C ARG A 330 -5.00 -20.16 -10.32
N GLY A 331 -4.99 -21.16 -9.41
CA GLY A 331 -6.22 -21.78 -8.91
C GLY A 331 -7.11 -22.38 -10.00
N GLY A 332 -6.53 -22.86 -11.10
CA GLY A 332 -7.27 -23.39 -12.25
C GLY A 332 -7.81 -22.32 -13.21
N ASN A 333 -7.62 -21.03 -12.93
CA ASN A 333 -7.97 -19.95 -13.85
C ASN A 333 -6.77 -19.58 -14.72
N LEU A 334 -7.01 -19.32 -16.00
CA LEU A 334 -6.02 -18.92 -16.98
C LEU A 334 -6.44 -17.64 -17.67
N LEU A 335 -5.55 -16.67 -17.71
CA LEU A 335 -5.65 -15.46 -18.51
C LEU A 335 -4.60 -15.51 -19.64
N VAL A 336 -5.02 -15.23 -20.86
CA VAL A 336 -4.15 -14.92 -21.99
C VAL A 336 -4.71 -13.69 -22.67
N CYS A 337 -4.03 -12.54 -22.55
CA CYS A 337 -4.49 -11.32 -23.20
C CYS A 337 -3.32 -10.43 -23.63
N PRO A 338 -3.48 -9.56 -24.66
CA PRO A 338 -2.49 -8.55 -24.98
C PRO A 338 -2.19 -7.66 -23.77
N ALA A 339 -0.93 -7.32 -23.52
CA ALA A 339 -0.55 -6.41 -22.43
C ALA A 339 -1.24 -5.03 -22.58
N ALA A 340 -1.50 -4.58 -23.78
CA ALA A 340 -2.23 -3.33 -24.06
C ALA A 340 -3.68 -3.32 -23.49
N ASP A 341 -4.27 -4.49 -23.26
CA ASP A 341 -5.62 -4.63 -22.72
C ASP A 341 -5.68 -4.84 -21.20
N GLU A 342 -4.55 -4.75 -20.49
CA GLU A 342 -4.45 -5.07 -19.06
C GLU A 342 -5.43 -4.29 -18.16
N GLN A 343 -5.84 -3.08 -18.54
CA GLN A 343 -6.81 -2.29 -17.79
C GLN A 343 -8.23 -2.87 -17.84
N LYS A 344 -8.54 -3.71 -18.82
CA LYS A 344 -9.84 -4.38 -18.99
C LYS A 344 -9.93 -5.72 -18.23
N ILE A 345 -8.83 -6.22 -17.69
CA ILE A 345 -8.77 -7.54 -17.01
C ILE A 345 -9.79 -7.64 -15.88
N LYS A 346 -9.98 -6.55 -15.11
CA LYS A 346 -10.99 -6.50 -14.04
C LYS A 346 -12.43 -6.76 -14.56
N ASP A 347 -12.73 -6.32 -15.77
CA ASP A 347 -14.05 -6.50 -16.39
C ASP A 347 -14.20 -7.93 -16.90
N TYR A 348 -13.15 -8.50 -17.50
CA TYR A 348 -13.13 -9.91 -17.90
C TYR A 348 -13.29 -10.87 -16.70
N ALA A 349 -12.67 -10.53 -15.57
CA ALA A 349 -12.80 -11.33 -14.34
C ALA A 349 -14.21 -11.28 -13.74
N ALA A 350 -14.93 -10.17 -13.88
CA ALA A 350 -16.30 -10.01 -13.38
C ALA A 350 -17.31 -10.86 -14.18
N ASP A 351 -17.05 -11.12 -15.46
CA ASP A 351 -17.91 -11.93 -16.32
C ASP A 351 -17.74 -13.45 -16.11
N VAL A 352 -16.75 -13.87 -15.31
CA VAL A 352 -16.54 -15.29 -14.95
C VAL A 352 -17.33 -15.58 -13.67
N PRO A 353 -18.37 -16.44 -13.70
CA PRO A 353 -19.11 -16.80 -12.48
C PRO A 353 -18.19 -17.42 -11.45
N SER A 354 -18.19 -16.92 -10.23
CA SER A 354 -17.56 -17.58 -9.09
C SER A 354 -18.27 -18.93 -8.88
N LYS A 355 -17.48 -20.03 -8.90
CA LYS A 355 -18.01 -21.37 -8.60
C LYS A 355 -18.24 -21.53 -7.10
#